data_f0189c5bd48f623e53cdfd8974d2081a
#
_entry.id   f0189c5bd48f623e53cdfd8974d2081a
#
_cell.length_a   1.000
_cell.length_b   1.000
_cell.length_c   1.000
_cell.angle_alpha   90.00
_cell.angle_beta   90.00
_cell.angle_gamma   90.00
#
_symmetry.space_group_name_H-M   'P 1'
#
loop_
_entity.id
_entity.type
_entity.pdbx_description
1 polymer ?
#
loop_
_entity_poly.entity_id
_entity_poly.type
_entity_poly.pdbx_seq_one_letter_code
_entity_poly.pdbx_strand_id
1 'polypeptide(L)'
;MAATGTYFILLMFFGDPSGLKEYTIRDSLGECLSAKRTIERSLRGGRSREYKGSVRVSCKELEVEHDEDYNIIRFITDLDKVL
;
A
#
# COMPACT_ATOMS: atom_id res chain seq x y z
N MET A 1 21.47 6.62 0.32
CA MET A 1 21.18 7.76 -0.55
C MET A 1 19.73 7.67 -1.02
N ALA A 2 18.98 8.75 -0.93
CA ALA A 2 17.59 8.73 -1.36
C ALA A 2 17.48 8.89 -2.87
N ALA A 3 16.49 8.24 -3.45
CA ALA A 3 16.18 8.33 -4.87
C ALA A 3 14.69 8.54 -5.06
N THR A 4 14.29 9.07 -6.20
CA THR A 4 12.88 9.23 -6.54
C THR A 4 12.53 8.36 -7.74
N GLY A 5 11.31 7.88 -7.79
CA GLY A 5 10.83 7.09 -8.90
C GLY A 5 9.33 6.88 -8.81
N THR A 6 8.76 6.44 -9.92
CA THR A 6 7.35 6.11 -10.02
C THR A 6 7.20 4.59 -10.00
N TYR A 7 6.43 4.09 -9.03
CA TYR A 7 6.28 2.66 -8.81
C TYR A 7 4.83 2.32 -8.52
N PHE A 8 4.50 1.04 -8.64
CA PHE A 8 3.23 0.53 -8.14
C PHE A 8 3.38 0.31 -6.64
N ILE A 9 2.53 0.97 -5.88
CA ILE A 9 2.58 0.96 -4.42
C ILE A 9 1.35 0.24 -3.89
N LEU A 10 1.58 -0.71 -2.99
CA LEU A 10 0.51 -1.37 -2.26
C LEU A 10 0.21 -0.53 -1.02
N LEU A 11 -1.03 -0.05 -0.93
CA LEU A 11 -1.48 0.81 0.16
C LEU A 11 -2.49 0.04 1.02
N MET A 12 -2.30 0.05 2.33
CA MET A 12 -3.22 -0.57 3.28
C MET A 12 -3.82 0.48 4.20
N PHE A 13 -5.14 0.53 4.24
CA PHE A 13 -5.90 1.46 5.06
C PHE A 13 -6.68 0.70 6.12
N PHE A 14 -6.58 1.15 7.35
CA PHE A 14 -7.28 0.55 8.50
C PHE A 14 -8.20 1.55 9.16
N GLY A 15 -9.30 1.05 9.69
CA GLY A 15 -10.15 1.81 10.57
C GLY A 15 -11.29 2.58 9.88
N ASP A 16 -12.06 3.28 10.70
CA ASP A 16 -13.17 4.13 10.28
C ASP A 16 -13.14 5.42 11.11
N PRO A 17 -12.78 6.58 10.51
CA PRO A 17 -12.40 6.74 9.11
C PRO A 17 -11.09 6.05 8.75
N SER A 18 -10.98 5.65 7.49
CA SER A 18 -9.81 4.93 7.01
C SER A 18 -8.55 5.77 7.07
N GLY A 19 -7.50 5.22 7.67
CA GLY A 19 -6.19 5.85 7.71
C GLY A 19 -5.15 4.95 7.07
N LEU A 20 -4.20 5.54 6.35
CA LEU A 20 -3.11 4.81 5.73
C LEU A 20 -2.18 4.30 6.83
N LYS A 21 -1.98 2.98 6.91
CA LYS A 21 -1.15 2.33 7.92
C LYS A 21 0.10 1.71 7.36
N GLU A 22 0.01 1.09 6.20
CA GLU A 22 1.15 0.42 5.58
C GLU A 22 1.18 0.69 4.09
N TYR A 23 2.39 0.74 3.55
CA TYR A 23 2.62 0.93 2.14
C TYR A 23 3.95 0.29 1.74
N THR A 24 3.97 -0.39 0.60
CA THR A 24 5.17 -1.04 0.09
C THR A 24 5.28 -0.86 -1.41
N ILE A 25 6.52 -0.73 -1.89
CA ILE A 25 6.81 -0.69 -3.32
C ILE A 25 6.76 -2.12 -3.85
N ARG A 26 6.10 -2.30 -4.99
CA ARG A 26 6.07 -3.57 -5.72
C ARG A 26 6.72 -3.40 -7.10
N ASP A 27 7.31 -4.47 -7.62
CA ASP A 27 8.05 -4.41 -8.87
C ASP A 27 7.17 -4.17 -10.09
N SER A 28 5.92 -4.61 -10.02
CA SER A 28 4.98 -4.49 -11.14
C SER A 28 3.55 -4.45 -10.63
N LEU A 29 2.64 -4.03 -11.51
CA LEU A 29 1.21 -4.06 -11.21
C LEU A 29 0.75 -5.48 -10.90
N GLY A 30 1.24 -6.48 -11.63
CA GLY A 30 0.92 -7.88 -11.38
C GLY A 30 1.29 -8.32 -9.97
N GLU A 31 2.48 -7.97 -9.50
CA GLU A 31 2.92 -8.28 -8.15
C GLU A 31 2.09 -7.55 -7.09
N CYS A 32 1.77 -6.29 -7.35
CA CYS A 32 0.94 -5.50 -6.45
C CYS A 32 -0.45 -6.12 -6.31
N LEU A 33 -1.08 -6.51 -7.42
CA LEU A 33 -2.39 -7.14 -7.42
C LEU A 33 -2.36 -8.52 -6.75
N SER A 34 -1.29 -9.28 -6.96
CA SER A 34 -1.09 -10.58 -6.31
C SER A 34 -1.03 -10.45 -4.79
N ALA A 35 -0.25 -9.49 -4.31
CA ALA A 35 -0.16 -9.20 -2.89
C ALA A 35 -1.50 -8.74 -2.32
N LYS A 36 -2.21 -7.88 -3.06
CA LYS A 36 -3.55 -7.43 -2.69
C LYS A 36 -4.51 -8.60 -2.51
N ARG A 37 -4.55 -9.53 -3.47
CA ARG A 37 -5.40 -10.72 -3.40
C ARG A 37 -5.07 -11.60 -2.20
N THR A 38 -3.79 -11.79 -1.92
CA THR A 38 -3.34 -12.58 -0.78
C THR A 38 -3.83 -11.99 0.53
N ILE A 39 -3.70 -10.69 0.69
CA ILE A 39 -4.16 -9.97 1.88
C ILE A 39 -5.68 -10.06 2.00
N GLU A 40 -6.41 -9.83 0.92
CA GLU A 40 -7.87 -9.90 0.94
C GLU A 40 -8.38 -11.29 1.30
N ARG A 41 -7.71 -12.35 0.83
CA ARG A 41 -8.04 -13.72 1.20
C ARG A 41 -7.84 -13.97 2.68
N SER A 42 -6.74 -13.49 3.23
CA SER A 42 -6.46 -13.62 4.66
C SER A 42 -7.53 -12.93 5.50
N LEU A 43 -7.99 -11.78 5.07
CA LEU A 43 -9.05 -11.04 5.75
C LEU A 43 -10.39 -11.78 5.69
N ARG A 44 -10.73 -12.35 4.52
CA ARG A 44 -11.96 -13.13 4.36
C ARG A 44 -11.96 -14.41 5.18
N GLY A 45 -10.78 -15.00 5.40
CA GLY A 45 -10.62 -16.20 6.18
C GLY A 45 -10.79 -16.02 7.68
N GLY A 46 -11.05 -14.81 8.15
CA GLY A 46 -11.26 -14.52 9.56
C GLY A 46 -10.01 -14.62 10.41
N ARG A 47 -8.85 -14.68 9.79
CA ARG A 47 -7.57 -14.83 10.50
C ARG A 47 -7.08 -13.55 11.17
N SER A 48 -7.65 -12.43 10.80
CA SER A 48 -7.23 -11.12 11.30
C SER A 48 -8.28 -10.53 12.22
N ARG A 49 -8.49 -11.16 13.36
CA ARG A 49 -9.40 -10.63 14.39
C ARG A 49 -8.94 -9.29 14.94
N GLU A 50 -7.67 -8.96 14.73
CA GLU A 50 -7.07 -7.70 15.16
C GLU A 50 -7.62 -6.51 14.38
N TYR A 51 -8.13 -6.75 13.19
CA TYR A 51 -8.63 -5.72 12.31
C TYR A 51 -10.15 -5.75 12.25
N LYS A 52 -10.77 -5.52 13.41
CA LYS A 52 -12.22 -5.35 13.48
C LYS A 52 -12.56 -3.98 12.91
N GLY A 53 -12.89 -3.94 11.65
CA GLY A 53 -13.21 -2.68 10.99
C GLY A 53 -12.88 -2.78 9.52
N SER A 54 -12.97 -1.66 8.84
CA SER A 54 -12.70 -1.61 7.41
C SER A 54 -11.21 -1.70 7.14
N VAL A 55 -10.78 -2.79 6.52
CA VAL A 55 -9.44 -2.88 5.96
C VAL A 55 -9.57 -2.79 4.45
N ARG A 56 -8.89 -1.82 3.84
CA ARG A 56 -8.89 -1.66 2.40
C ARG A 56 -7.47 -1.72 1.88
N VAL A 57 -7.30 -2.36 0.74
CA VAL A 57 -6.00 -2.49 0.08
C VAL A 57 -6.15 -1.96 -1.34
N SER A 58 -5.24 -1.12 -1.76
CA SER A 58 -5.23 -0.54 -3.10
C SER A 58 -3.85 -0.62 -3.71
N CYS A 59 -3.80 -0.76 -5.04
CA CYS A 59 -2.58 -0.63 -5.82
C CYS A 59 -2.68 0.65 -6.63
N LYS A 60 -1.72 1.56 -6.46
CA LYS A 60 -1.67 2.82 -7.19
C LYS A 60 -0.26 3.05 -7.73
N GLU A 61 -0.17 3.67 -8.89
CA GLU A 61 1.10 4.12 -9.43
C GLU A 61 1.38 5.51 -8.88
N LEU A 62 2.44 5.62 -8.08
CA LEU A 62 2.76 6.85 -7.36
C LEU A 62 4.25 7.16 -7.48
N GLU A 63 4.56 8.45 -7.48
CA GLU A 63 5.93 8.90 -7.38
C GLU A 63 6.31 9.07 -5.92
N VAL A 64 7.43 8.46 -5.51
CA VAL A 64 7.88 8.46 -4.12
C VAL A 64 9.39 8.68 -4.06
N GLU A 65 9.83 9.18 -2.91
CA GLU A 65 11.24 9.18 -2.53
C GLU A 65 11.48 7.96 -1.64
N HIS A 66 12.53 7.19 -1.93
CA HIS A 66 12.84 5.96 -1.19
C HIS A 66 14.34 5.85 -0.92
N ASP A 67 14.71 4.99 0.02
CA ASP A 67 16.10 4.69 0.35
C ASP A 67 16.64 3.55 -0.54
N GLU A 68 17.85 3.08 -0.24
CA GLU A 68 18.52 2.01 -1.00
C GLU A 68 17.79 0.67 -0.91
N ASP A 69 17.03 0.46 0.15
CA ASP A 69 16.26 -0.76 0.37
C ASP A 69 14.81 -0.65 -0.12
N TYR A 70 14.51 0.40 -0.87
CA TYR A 70 13.18 0.69 -1.40
C TYR A 70 12.13 0.92 -0.30
N ASN A 71 12.56 1.44 0.83
CA ASN A 71 11.64 1.92 1.87
C ASN A 71 11.22 3.35 1.53
N ILE A 72 9.93 3.59 1.51
CA ILE A 72 9.39 4.90 1.15
C ILE A 72 9.70 5.91 2.26
N ILE A 73 10.34 7.01 1.87
CA ILE A 73 10.65 8.12 2.77
C ILE A 73 9.49 9.11 2.77
N ARG A 74 8.98 9.44 1.56
CA ARG A 74 7.83 10.34 1.42
C ARG A 74 7.16 10.14 0.07
N PHE A 75 5.91 10.52 -0.02
CA PHE A 75 5.14 10.51 -1.25
C PHE A 75 5.30 11.87 -1.94
N ILE A 76 5.68 11.85 -3.21
CA ILE A 76 5.76 13.05 -4.03
C ILE A 76 4.41 13.32 -4.67
N THR A 77 3.76 12.26 -5.17
CA THR A 77 2.38 12.35 -5.67
C THR A 77 1.44 12.65 -4.51
N ASP A 78 0.54 13.60 -4.72
CA ASP A 78 -0.46 13.96 -3.72
C ASP A 78 -1.47 12.81 -3.57
N LEU A 79 -1.44 12.13 -2.43
CA LEU A 79 -2.32 11.00 -2.15
C LEU A 79 -3.80 11.40 -2.16
N ASP A 80 -4.11 12.60 -1.73
CA ASP A 80 -5.50 13.07 -1.70
C ASP A 80 -6.12 13.15 -3.09
N LYS A 81 -5.29 13.29 -4.12
CA LYS A 81 -5.78 13.34 -5.50
C LYS A 81 -6.00 11.99 -6.14
N VAL A 82 -5.37 10.93 -5.60
CA VAL A 82 -5.46 9.58 -6.19
C VAL A 82 -6.28 8.63 -5.34
N LEU A 83 -6.59 9.02 -4.13
CA LEU A 83 -7.46 8.25 -3.23
C LEU A 83 -8.94 8.79 -3.24
#